data_911a3863eafa008983cfec4292b6404d
#
_entry.id   911a3863eafa008983cfec4292b6404d
#
_cell.length_a   1.000
_cell.length_b   1.000
_cell.length_c   1.000
_cell.angle_alpha   90.00
_cell.angle_beta   90.00
_cell.angle_gamma   90.00
#
_symmetry.space_group_name_H-M   'P 1'
#
loop_
_entity.id
_entity.type
_entity.pdbx_description
1 polymer ?
#
loop_
_entity_poly.entity_id
_entity_poly.type
_entity_poly.pdbx_seq_one_letter_code
_entity_poly.pdbx_strand_id
1 'polypeptide(L)' 'MKTNPNSARPHDIQLIAQGLKEAKPWGLEAELVWSMVTHIKTYPNDSVEVALETALDDWDL' A
#
# COMPACT_ATOMS: atom_id res chain seq x y z
N MET A 1 1.23 -3.35 25.33
CA MET A 1 1.10 -4.25 24.16
C MET A 1 2.45 -4.43 23.51
N LYS A 2 2.84 -5.65 23.25
CA LYS A 2 4.10 -5.91 22.57
C LYS A 2 4.00 -5.56 21.09
N THR A 3 4.98 -4.82 20.61
CA THR A 3 5.11 -4.56 19.19
C THR A 3 5.59 -5.81 18.48
N ASN A 4 4.83 -6.27 17.51
CA ASN A 4 5.24 -7.38 16.65
C ASN A 4 6.33 -6.87 15.68
N PRO A 5 7.49 -7.56 15.56
CA PRO A 5 8.53 -7.13 14.61
C PRO A 5 8.06 -7.12 13.15
N ASN A 6 6.96 -7.81 12.85
CA ASN A 6 6.36 -7.83 11.51
C ASN A 6 5.27 -6.77 11.33
N SER A 7 5.03 -5.93 12.35
CA SER A 7 4.07 -4.84 12.24
C SER A 7 4.55 -3.80 11.23
N ALA A 8 3.62 -3.13 10.58
CA ALA A 8 3.93 -2.05 9.65
C ALA A 8 4.75 -0.97 10.35
N ARG A 9 5.81 -0.53 9.68
CA ARG A 9 6.69 0.51 10.22
C ARG A 9 6.05 1.88 9.99
N PRO A 10 6.40 2.90 10.83
CA PRO A 10 5.87 4.25 10.62
C PRO A 10 6.07 4.77 9.19
N HIS A 11 7.22 4.48 8.59
CA HIS A 11 7.50 4.86 7.21
C HIS A 11 6.49 4.24 6.23
N ASP A 12 6.21 2.95 6.38
CA ASP A 12 5.25 2.25 5.53
C ASP A 12 3.84 2.81 5.69
N ILE A 13 3.46 3.11 6.94
CA ILE A 13 2.16 3.71 7.25
C ILE A 13 2.02 5.07 6.55
N GLN A 14 3.06 5.89 6.58
CA GLN A 14 3.06 7.18 5.91
C GLN A 14 2.93 7.05 4.40
N LEU A 15 3.62 6.08 3.81
CA LEU A 15 3.53 5.82 2.37
C LEU A 15 2.11 5.41 1.97
N ILE A 16 1.50 4.51 2.75
CA ILE A 16 0.13 4.07 2.48
C ILE A 16 -0.84 5.25 2.62
N ALA A 17 -0.70 6.05 3.66
CA ALA A 17 -1.54 7.22 3.88
C ALA A 17 -1.44 8.21 2.71
N GLN A 18 -0.24 8.42 2.20
CA GLN A 18 -0.02 9.28 1.05
C GLN A 18 -0.66 8.72 -0.22
N GLY A 19 -0.52 7.42 -0.44
CA GLY A 19 -1.16 6.75 -1.57
C GLY A 19 -2.68 6.87 -1.53
N LEU A 20 -3.28 6.68 -0.35
CA LEU A 20 -4.72 6.85 -0.16
C LEU A 20 -5.16 8.28 -0.43
N LYS A 21 -4.36 9.25 -0.04
CA LYS A 21 -4.62 10.66 -0.32
C LYS A 21 -4.64 10.95 -1.82
N GLU A 22 -3.74 10.32 -2.57
CA GLU A 22 -3.70 10.44 -4.03
C GLU A 22 -4.90 9.76 -4.70
N ALA A 23 -5.37 8.66 -4.14
CA ALA A 23 -6.51 7.91 -4.68
C ALA A 23 -7.86 8.57 -4.37
N LYS A 24 -7.94 9.33 -3.28
CA LYS A 24 -9.20 9.88 -2.77
C LYS A 24 -9.96 10.74 -3.77
N PRO A 25 -9.31 11.67 -4.52
CA PRO A 25 -10.03 12.49 -5.50
C PRO A 25 -10.76 11.68 -6.58
N TRP A 26 -10.30 10.45 -6.82
CA TRP A 26 -10.85 9.57 -7.85
C TRP A 26 -11.75 8.49 -7.28
N GLY A 27 -11.91 8.45 -5.95
CA GLY A 27 -12.70 7.43 -5.28
C GLY A 27 -12.10 6.04 -5.41
N LEU A 28 -10.77 5.92 -5.51
CA LEU A 28 -10.07 4.67 -5.76
C LEU A 28 -9.35 4.11 -4.54
N GLU A 29 -9.70 4.54 -3.33
CA GLU A 29 -9.01 4.09 -2.10
C GLU A 29 -9.11 2.57 -1.94
N ALA A 30 -10.30 2.01 -2.08
CA ALA A 30 -10.52 0.57 -1.93
C ALA A 30 -9.77 -0.22 -3.00
N GLU A 31 -9.79 0.26 -4.22
CA GLU A 31 -9.08 -0.36 -5.35
C GLU A 31 -7.58 -0.34 -5.12
N LEU A 32 -7.05 0.76 -4.61
CA LEU A 32 -5.62 0.87 -4.30
C LEU A 32 -5.23 -0.17 -3.24
N VAL A 33 -5.99 -0.26 -2.15
CA VAL A 33 -5.73 -1.23 -1.08
C VAL A 33 -5.81 -2.65 -1.62
N TRP A 34 -6.81 -2.95 -2.44
CA TRP A 34 -6.98 -4.28 -3.04
C TRP A 34 -5.75 -4.65 -3.90
N SER A 35 -5.28 -3.74 -4.73
CA SER A 35 -4.09 -3.96 -5.56
C SER A 35 -2.85 -4.19 -4.72
N MET A 36 -2.66 -3.43 -3.62
CA MET A 36 -1.54 -3.62 -2.72
C MET A 36 -1.58 -4.99 -2.04
N VAL A 37 -2.73 -5.39 -1.52
CA VAL A 37 -2.91 -6.69 -0.87
C VAL A 37 -2.64 -7.82 -1.85
N THR A 38 -3.15 -7.71 -3.07
CA THR A 38 -2.93 -8.70 -4.12
C THR A 38 -1.44 -8.83 -4.43
N HIS A 39 -0.74 -7.70 -4.56
CA HIS A 39 0.70 -7.70 -4.81
C HIS A 39 1.47 -8.37 -3.68
N ILE A 40 1.15 -8.03 -2.43
CA ILE A 40 1.83 -8.60 -1.26
C ILE A 40 1.62 -10.11 -1.18
N LYS A 41 0.42 -10.58 -1.50
CA LYS A 41 0.14 -12.02 -1.52
C LYS A 41 0.91 -12.75 -2.62
N THR A 42 1.06 -12.13 -3.77
CA THR A 42 1.76 -12.73 -4.92
C THR A 42 3.28 -12.64 -4.76
N TYR A 43 3.77 -11.54 -4.22
CA TYR A 43 5.21 -11.26 -4.06
C TYR A 43 5.51 -10.88 -2.60
N PRO A 44 5.45 -11.87 -1.68
CA PRO A 44 5.56 -11.55 -0.25
C PRO A 44 6.93 -11.01 0.18
N ASN A 45 7.95 -11.13 -0.67
CA ASN A 45 9.28 -10.59 -0.39
C ASN A 45 9.47 -9.14 -0.85
N ASP A 46 8.50 -8.59 -1.59
CA ASP A 46 8.57 -7.20 -2.01
C ASP A 46 8.19 -6.28 -0.83
N SER A 47 8.79 -5.10 -0.82
CA SER A 47 8.50 -4.10 0.21
C SER A 47 7.10 -3.49 0.02
N VAL A 48 6.59 -2.88 1.08
CA VAL A 48 5.34 -2.11 1.02
C VAL A 48 5.45 -0.98 -0.01
N GLU A 49 6.63 -0.35 -0.09
CA GLU A 49 6.88 0.71 -1.08
C GLU A 49 6.69 0.21 -2.50
N VAL A 50 7.24 -0.95 -2.84
CA VAL A 50 7.08 -1.55 -4.17
C VAL A 50 5.62 -1.91 -4.43
N ALA A 51 4.95 -2.48 -3.44
CA ALA A 51 3.53 -2.84 -3.57
C ALA A 51 2.68 -1.60 -3.82
N LEU A 52 2.96 -0.51 -3.12
CA LEU A 52 2.24 0.76 -3.28
C LEU A 52 2.50 1.37 -4.66
N GLU A 53 3.76 1.45 -5.08
CA GLU A 53 4.12 2.00 -6.39
C GLU A 53 3.44 1.22 -7.52
N THR A 54 3.44 -0.11 -7.43
CA THR A 54 2.78 -0.96 -8.41
C THR A 54 1.27 -0.71 -8.41
N ALA A 55 0.67 -0.58 -7.24
CA ALA A 55 -0.77 -0.31 -7.13
C ALA A 55 -1.14 1.05 -7.71
N LEU A 56 -0.35 2.09 -7.42
CA LEU A 56 -0.57 3.42 -7.99
C LEU A 56 -0.47 3.39 -9.51
N ASP A 57 0.47 2.65 -10.02
CA ASP A 57 0.68 2.48 -11.46
C ASP A 57 -0.48 1.75 -12.12
N ASP A 58 -1.00 0.70 -11.47
CA ASP A 58 -2.15 -0.08 -11.96
C ASP A 58 -3.39 0.81 -12.17
N TRP A 59 -3.57 1.82 -11.34
CA TRP A 59 -4.72 2.72 -11.38
C TRP A 59 -4.38 4.08 -11.98
N ASP A 60 -3.18 4.22 -12.53
CA ASP A 60 -2.73 5.43 -13.22
C ASP A 60 -2.78 6.67 -12.32
N LEU A 61 -2.35 6.49 -11.08
CA LEU A 61 -2.35 7.54 -10.07
C LEU A 61 -0.99 8.22 -9.90
#